data_e97a826e6f05590d283bda866217dddf
#
_entry.id   e97a826e6f05590d283bda866217dddf
#
_cell.length_a   1.000
_cell.length_b   1.000
_cell.length_c   1.000
_cell.angle_alpha   90.00
_cell.angle_beta   90.00
_cell.angle_gamma   90.00
#
_symmetry.space_group_name_H-M   'P 1'
#
loop_
_entity.id
_entity.type
_entity.pdbx_description
1 polymer ?
#
loop_
_entity_poly.entity_id
_entity_poly.type
_entity_poly.pdbx_seq_one_letter_code
_entity_poly.pdbx_strand_id
1 'polypeptide(L)'
;MLHFITDLTHKLLNFIKDDPVRPEIPTDFRVSDGRMVAALASNEDDPDAMVCVSFHDFVPAGVDDLKNVAQVPTTAVFYTIWSYKAGKGRDLLIQAVKGIQEQYPSVNRFVTLSPKTEMARRFHLKNGAIIFRENVETVNYEYNTKTGD
;
A
#
# COMPACT_ATOMS: atom_id res chain seq x y z
N MET A 1 -15.85 0.61 -5.03
CA MET A 1 -15.14 0.29 -6.28
C MET A 1 -13.65 0.58 -6.13
N LEU A 2 -12.84 -0.36 -6.58
CA LEU A 2 -11.39 -0.21 -6.51
C LEU A 2 -10.87 0.60 -7.69
N HIS A 3 -10.02 1.60 -7.40
CA HIS A 3 -9.35 2.41 -8.41
C HIS A 3 -7.84 2.25 -8.26
N PHE A 4 -7.16 1.89 -9.34
CA PHE A 4 -5.69 1.95 -9.40
C PHE A 4 -5.31 3.24 -10.14
N ILE A 5 -4.50 4.08 -9.49
CA ILE A 5 -4.23 5.45 -9.94
C ILE A 5 -2.75 5.62 -10.22
N THR A 6 -2.42 5.93 -11.47
CA THR A 6 -1.07 6.26 -11.90
C THR A 6 -1.01 7.62 -12.63
N ASP A 7 -2.15 8.27 -12.80
CA ASP A 7 -2.26 9.54 -13.48
C ASP A 7 -2.30 10.68 -12.46
N LEU A 8 -1.34 11.59 -12.53
CA LEU A 8 -1.22 12.70 -11.58
C LEU A 8 -2.45 13.63 -11.58
N THR A 9 -3.26 13.60 -12.65
CA THR A 9 -4.47 14.44 -12.74
C THR A 9 -5.72 13.81 -12.13
N HIS A 10 -5.63 12.57 -11.61
CA HIS A 10 -6.79 11.89 -11.05
C HIS A 10 -7.31 12.61 -9.81
N LYS A 11 -8.63 12.79 -9.76
CA LYS A 11 -9.26 13.57 -8.68
C LYS A 11 -9.04 13.01 -7.28
N LEU A 12 -8.98 11.68 -7.14
CA LEU A 12 -8.76 11.06 -5.82
C LEU A 12 -7.41 11.42 -5.21
N LEU A 13 -6.44 11.87 -6.01
CA LEU A 13 -5.16 12.32 -5.48
C LEU A 13 -5.28 13.61 -4.64
N ASN A 14 -6.40 14.32 -4.74
CA ASN A 14 -6.66 15.46 -3.85
C ASN A 14 -6.73 15.06 -2.38
N PHE A 15 -6.93 13.77 -2.10
CA PHE A 15 -7.03 13.27 -0.73
C PHE A 15 -5.70 12.78 -0.16
N ILE A 16 -4.61 12.86 -0.93
CA ILE A 16 -3.27 12.52 -0.43
C ILE A 16 -2.88 13.40 0.76
N LYS A 17 -3.36 14.63 0.80
CA LYS A 17 -3.12 15.55 1.92
C LYS A 17 -3.60 15.00 3.27
N ASP A 18 -4.49 14.02 3.25
CA ASP A 18 -5.04 13.42 4.46
C ASP A 18 -4.21 12.26 4.99
N ASP A 19 -3.11 11.89 4.30
CA ASP A 19 -2.26 10.78 4.73
C ASP A 19 -1.66 11.07 6.12
N PRO A 20 -2.06 10.30 7.15
CA PRO A 20 -1.55 10.53 8.49
C PRO A 20 -0.22 9.84 8.78
N VAL A 21 0.24 8.97 7.87
CA VAL A 21 1.40 8.10 8.09
C VAL A 21 2.64 8.69 7.45
N ARG A 22 2.55 9.09 6.18
CA ARG A 22 3.70 9.60 5.42
C ARG A 22 3.35 10.93 4.74
N PRO A 23 2.95 11.95 5.50
CA PRO A 23 2.50 13.20 4.88
C PRO A 23 3.59 13.93 4.11
N GLU A 24 4.86 13.63 4.41
CA GLU A 24 6.01 14.28 3.76
C GLU A 24 6.25 13.77 2.33
N ILE A 25 5.68 12.63 1.94
CA ILE A 25 5.92 12.08 0.59
C ILE A 25 5.05 12.82 -0.42
N PRO A 26 5.66 13.45 -1.44
CA PRO A 26 4.88 14.25 -2.40
C PRO A 26 3.98 13.38 -3.29
N THR A 27 2.92 13.98 -3.80
CA THR A 27 1.92 13.27 -4.59
C THR A 27 2.52 12.69 -5.87
N ASP A 28 3.39 13.43 -6.56
CA ASP A 28 3.97 12.96 -7.81
C ASP A 28 4.84 11.71 -7.63
N PHE A 29 5.52 11.59 -6.49
CA PHE A 29 6.28 10.37 -6.17
C PHE A 29 5.35 9.16 -6.12
N ARG A 30 4.15 9.32 -5.58
CA ARG A 30 3.23 8.21 -5.30
C ARG A 30 2.63 7.58 -6.56
N VAL A 31 2.68 8.29 -7.69
CA VAL A 31 2.15 7.80 -8.97
C VAL A 31 3.23 7.71 -10.04
N SER A 32 4.50 7.87 -9.66
CA SER A 32 5.62 7.75 -10.58
C SER A 32 5.85 6.31 -11.00
N ASP A 33 6.72 6.08 -11.97
CA ASP A 33 7.02 4.75 -12.49
C ASP A 33 7.35 3.77 -11.38
N GLY A 34 6.72 2.59 -11.41
CA GLY A 34 6.91 1.56 -10.40
C GLY A 34 6.11 1.78 -9.12
N ARG A 35 5.17 2.73 -9.13
CA ARG A 35 4.32 3.05 -7.98
C ARG A 35 2.90 3.32 -8.43
N MET A 36 1.97 3.20 -7.49
CA MET A 36 0.58 3.60 -7.75
C MET A 36 -0.14 3.86 -6.43
N VAL A 37 -1.26 4.55 -6.51
CA VAL A 37 -2.19 4.72 -5.41
C VAL A 37 -3.40 3.84 -5.70
N ALA A 38 -3.87 3.10 -4.70
CA ALA A 38 -5.12 2.36 -4.81
C ALA A 38 -6.13 2.95 -3.84
N ALA A 39 -7.38 3.05 -4.28
CA ALA A 39 -8.43 3.63 -3.47
C ALA A 39 -9.72 2.83 -3.61
N LEU A 40 -10.44 2.68 -2.50
CA LEU A 40 -11.84 2.29 -2.54
C LEU A 40 -12.68 3.55 -2.49
N ALA A 41 -13.56 3.72 -3.47
CA ALA A 41 -14.42 4.90 -3.55
C ALA A 41 -15.65 4.58 -4.37
N SER A 42 -16.81 5.07 -3.94
CA SER A 42 -18.03 4.98 -4.74
C SER A 42 -18.04 6.02 -5.84
N ASN A 43 -17.33 7.14 -5.62
CA ASN A 43 -17.12 8.18 -6.63
C ASN A 43 -15.80 8.89 -6.33
N GLU A 44 -15.39 9.80 -7.22
CA GLU A 44 -14.08 10.45 -7.11
C GLU A 44 -14.01 11.57 -6.06
N ASP A 45 -15.11 11.85 -5.39
CA ASP A 45 -15.19 12.91 -4.37
C ASP A 45 -15.32 12.35 -2.95
N ASP A 46 -15.41 11.02 -2.80
CA ASP A 46 -15.70 10.42 -1.50
C ASP A 46 -14.97 9.08 -1.33
N PRO A 47 -13.66 9.11 -1.04
CA PRO A 47 -12.92 7.87 -0.83
C PRO A 47 -13.30 7.21 0.49
N ASP A 48 -13.33 5.88 0.49
CA ASP A 48 -13.52 5.08 1.70
C ASP A 48 -12.19 4.75 2.37
N ALA A 49 -11.16 4.47 1.57
CA ALA A 49 -9.81 4.16 2.04
C ALA A 49 -8.81 4.33 0.92
N MET A 50 -7.55 4.60 1.27
CA MET A 50 -6.48 4.78 0.30
C MET A 50 -5.21 4.08 0.76
N VAL A 51 -4.45 3.54 -0.18
CA VAL A 51 -3.16 2.90 0.06
C VAL A 51 -2.19 3.29 -1.05
N CYS A 52 -0.94 3.51 -0.68
CA CYS A 52 0.12 3.79 -1.65
C CYS A 52 1.02 2.56 -1.77
N VAL A 53 1.33 2.18 -3.00
CA VAL A 53 2.02 0.94 -3.33
C VAL A 53 3.27 1.25 -4.15
N SER A 54 4.38 0.58 -3.81
CA SER A 54 5.63 0.66 -4.53
C SER A 54 6.08 -0.75 -4.87
N PHE A 55 6.65 -0.95 -6.08
CA PHE A 55 6.96 -2.29 -6.60
C PHE A 55 8.46 -2.52 -6.64
N HIS A 56 8.92 -3.60 -6.01
CA HIS A 56 10.33 -3.89 -5.81
C HIS A 56 10.64 -5.36 -6.05
N ASP A 57 11.95 -5.69 -6.08
CA ASP A 57 12.41 -7.08 -6.07
C ASP A 57 13.10 -7.44 -4.74
N PHE A 58 12.85 -6.63 -3.71
CA PHE A 58 13.36 -6.84 -2.36
C PHE A 58 12.36 -6.21 -1.37
N VAL A 59 12.57 -6.43 -0.07
CA VAL A 59 11.72 -5.84 0.97
C VAL A 59 12.40 -4.59 1.52
N PRO A 60 11.86 -3.38 1.26
CA PRO A 60 12.42 -2.14 1.80
C PRO A 60 12.46 -2.12 3.33
N ALA A 61 13.55 -1.61 3.89
CA ALA A 61 13.70 -1.44 5.33
C ALA A 61 13.40 -0.01 5.79
N GLY A 62 13.39 0.94 4.88
CA GLY A 62 13.12 2.34 5.19
C GLY A 62 12.59 3.07 3.97
N VAL A 63 12.16 4.32 4.19
CA VAL A 63 11.56 5.14 3.13
C VAL A 63 12.53 5.37 1.97
N ASP A 64 13.82 5.52 2.26
CA ASP A 64 14.81 5.74 1.21
C ASP A 64 14.88 4.60 0.19
N ASP A 65 14.61 3.37 0.65
CA ASP A 65 14.63 2.20 -0.23
C ASP A 65 13.52 2.23 -1.28
N LEU A 66 12.47 3.01 -1.05
CA LEU A 66 11.34 3.12 -2.00
C LEU A 66 11.74 3.73 -3.33
N LYS A 67 12.91 4.35 -3.41
CA LYS A 67 13.45 4.89 -4.67
C LYS A 67 13.84 3.79 -5.65
N ASN A 68 14.09 2.58 -5.17
CA ASN A 68 14.69 1.50 -5.95
C ASN A 68 13.63 0.53 -6.46
N VAL A 69 12.79 1.00 -7.38
CA VAL A 69 11.74 0.17 -7.98
C VAL A 69 12.34 -0.82 -8.99
N ALA A 70 11.68 -1.96 -9.16
CA ALA A 70 12.13 -3.00 -10.08
C ALA A 70 11.34 -2.96 -11.38
N GLN A 71 12.00 -3.27 -12.50
CA GLN A 71 11.32 -3.39 -13.81
C GLN A 71 10.42 -4.61 -13.84
N VAL A 72 10.87 -5.72 -13.24
CA VAL A 72 10.05 -6.94 -13.10
C VAL A 72 9.92 -7.19 -11.60
N PRO A 73 8.92 -6.58 -10.95
CA PRO A 73 8.80 -6.67 -9.50
C PRO A 73 8.31 -8.03 -9.03
N THR A 74 8.80 -8.43 -7.87
CA THR A 74 8.32 -9.63 -7.17
C THR A 74 7.57 -9.27 -5.89
N THR A 75 7.69 -8.03 -5.42
CA THR A 75 7.18 -7.58 -4.12
C THR A 75 6.40 -6.29 -4.28
N ALA A 76 5.16 -6.29 -3.82
CA ALA A 76 4.36 -5.08 -3.68
C ALA A 76 4.50 -4.58 -2.24
N VAL A 77 4.82 -3.31 -2.07
CA VAL A 77 5.05 -2.71 -0.76
C VAL A 77 3.99 -1.65 -0.50
N PHE A 78 3.17 -1.90 0.51
CA PHE A 78 2.19 -0.93 0.99
C PHE A 78 2.89 -0.04 2.01
N TYR A 79 3.24 1.19 1.62
CA TYR A 79 4.06 2.04 2.51
C TYR A 79 3.24 3.07 3.29
N THR A 80 1.96 3.26 2.93
CA THR A 80 1.02 4.01 3.75
C THR A 80 -0.39 3.58 3.41
N ILE A 81 -1.26 3.53 4.43
CA ILE A 81 -2.68 3.21 4.28
C ILE A 81 -3.47 4.01 5.31
N TRP A 82 -4.61 4.52 4.89
CA TRP A 82 -5.55 5.18 5.80
C TRP A 82 -6.97 4.99 5.30
N SER A 83 -7.93 5.14 6.21
CA SER A 83 -9.34 4.97 5.87
C SER A 83 -10.19 6.07 6.49
N TYR A 84 -11.29 6.33 5.84
CA TYR A 84 -12.28 7.30 6.28
C TYR A 84 -13.49 6.64 6.92
N LYS A 85 -13.65 5.31 6.72
CA LYS A 85 -14.81 4.55 7.20
C LYS A 85 -14.33 3.24 7.78
N ALA A 86 -14.99 2.80 8.86
CA ALA A 86 -14.62 1.57 9.56
C ALA A 86 -14.64 0.36 8.64
N GLY A 87 -13.63 -0.49 8.73
CA GLY A 87 -13.52 -1.72 7.95
C GLY A 87 -13.04 -1.53 6.52
N LYS A 88 -12.97 -0.31 6.02
CA LYS A 88 -12.63 -0.08 4.61
C LYS A 88 -11.15 -0.23 4.31
N GLY A 89 -10.28 -0.01 5.30
CA GLY A 89 -8.86 -0.28 5.12
C GLY A 89 -8.59 -1.75 4.85
N ARG A 90 -9.27 -2.62 5.59
CA ARG A 90 -9.19 -4.07 5.36
C ARG A 90 -9.72 -4.46 3.98
N ASP A 91 -10.90 -3.94 3.63
CA ASP A 91 -11.50 -4.22 2.32
C ASP A 91 -10.58 -3.78 1.18
N LEU A 92 -9.96 -2.62 1.33
CA LEU A 92 -9.03 -2.10 0.34
C LEU A 92 -7.83 -3.04 0.16
N LEU A 93 -7.22 -3.47 1.26
CA LEU A 93 -6.06 -4.37 1.18
C LEU A 93 -6.41 -5.67 0.46
N ILE A 94 -7.54 -6.28 0.80
CA ILE A 94 -7.98 -7.53 0.16
C ILE A 94 -8.15 -7.33 -1.34
N GLN A 95 -8.82 -6.26 -1.73
CA GLN A 95 -9.07 -5.99 -3.15
C GLN A 95 -7.80 -5.57 -3.89
N ALA A 96 -6.93 -4.80 -3.24
CA ALA A 96 -5.68 -4.37 -3.85
C ALA A 96 -4.75 -5.56 -4.10
N VAL A 97 -4.62 -6.46 -3.14
CA VAL A 97 -3.82 -7.68 -3.32
C VAL A 97 -4.32 -8.47 -4.52
N LYS A 98 -5.62 -8.70 -4.59
CA LYS A 98 -6.22 -9.45 -5.69
C LYS A 98 -5.99 -8.78 -7.04
N GLY A 99 -6.22 -7.47 -7.11
CA GLY A 99 -6.03 -6.71 -8.35
C GLY A 99 -4.57 -6.68 -8.80
N ILE A 100 -3.64 -6.57 -7.86
CA ILE A 100 -2.21 -6.59 -8.16
C ILE A 100 -1.80 -7.97 -8.68
N GLN A 101 -2.29 -9.05 -8.06
CA GLN A 101 -2.01 -10.40 -8.54
C GLN A 101 -2.43 -10.58 -9.99
N GLU A 102 -3.56 -9.99 -10.37
CA GLU A 102 -4.08 -10.10 -11.73
C GLU A 102 -3.28 -9.26 -12.73
N GLN A 103 -2.90 -8.03 -12.35
CA GLN A 103 -2.22 -7.10 -13.26
C GLN A 103 -0.70 -7.24 -13.28
N TYR A 104 -0.11 -7.76 -12.21
CA TYR A 104 1.34 -7.88 -12.07
C TYR A 104 1.67 -9.33 -11.68
N PRO A 105 1.61 -10.26 -12.65
CA PRO A 105 1.74 -11.69 -12.32
C PRO A 105 3.10 -12.09 -11.77
N SER A 106 4.13 -11.26 -11.93
CA SER A 106 5.43 -11.52 -11.30
C SER A 106 5.44 -11.22 -9.80
N VAL A 107 4.46 -10.45 -9.28
CA VAL A 107 4.40 -10.11 -7.87
C VAL A 107 3.79 -11.27 -7.09
N ASN A 108 4.56 -11.79 -6.13
CA ASN A 108 4.13 -12.91 -5.30
C ASN A 108 4.29 -12.63 -3.80
N ARG A 109 4.75 -11.44 -3.42
CA ARG A 109 4.89 -11.02 -2.03
C ARG A 109 4.19 -9.69 -1.81
N PHE A 110 3.51 -9.58 -0.68
CA PHE A 110 2.77 -8.37 -0.29
C PHE A 110 3.20 -7.99 1.11
N VAL A 111 4.02 -6.96 1.21
CA VAL A 111 4.60 -6.52 2.48
C VAL A 111 4.25 -5.06 2.72
N THR A 112 4.44 -4.62 3.96
CA THR A 112 4.25 -3.21 4.32
C THR A 112 5.58 -2.57 4.66
N LEU A 113 5.58 -1.23 4.67
CA LEU A 113 6.64 -0.45 5.28
C LEU A 113 5.94 0.46 6.30
N SER A 114 5.75 -0.06 7.50
CA SER A 114 4.87 0.56 8.50
C SER A 114 5.67 1.29 9.58
N PRO A 115 5.10 2.35 10.17
CA PRO A 115 5.73 2.98 11.33
C PRO A 115 5.65 2.04 12.54
N LYS A 116 6.53 2.26 13.52
CA LYS A 116 6.53 1.47 14.77
C LYS A 116 5.47 2.03 15.72
N THR A 117 4.21 1.89 15.35
CA THR A 117 3.09 2.34 16.18
C THR A 117 2.21 1.15 16.56
N GLU A 118 1.54 1.28 17.70
CA GLU A 118 0.59 0.28 18.16
C GLU A 118 -0.60 0.17 17.19
N MET A 119 -1.04 1.28 16.62
CA MET A 119 -2.14 1.28 15.67
C MET A 119 -1.82 0.45 14.43
N ALA A 120 -0.63 0.66 13.84
CA ALA A 120 -0.21 -0.11 12.66
C ALA A 120 -0.08 -1.59 13.00
N ARG A 121 0.53 -1.90 14.14
CA ARG A 121 0.71 -3.27 14.60
C ARG A 121 -0.62 -3.99 14.73
N ARG A 122 -1.57 -3.39 15.42
CA ARG A 122 -2.90 -3.98 15.60
C ARG A 122 -3.60 -4.20 14.28
N PHE A 123 -3.57 -3.20 13.42
CA PHE A 123 -4.28 -3.27 12.15
C PHE A 123 -3.75 -4.42 11.30
N HIS A 124 -2.44 -4.52 11.13
CA HIS A 124 -1.88 -5.55 10.25
C HIS A 124 -1.98 -6.95 10.85
N LEU A 125 -1.70 -7.12 12.13
CA LEU A 125 -1.80 -8.43 12.75
C LEU A 125 -3.25 -8.91 12.81
N LYS A 126 -4.19 -8.02 13.10
CA LYS A 126 -5.62 -8.35 13.11
C LYS A 126 -6.09 -8.81 11.74
N ASN A 127 -5.54 -8.28 10.68
CA ASN A 127 -5.94 -8.59 9.32
C ASN A 127 -5.13 -9.73 8.69
N GLY A 128 -4.39 -10.47 9.49
CA GLY A 128 -3.77 -11.72 9.05
C GLY A 128 -2.31 -11.63 8.63
N ALA A 129 -1.69 -10.47 8.78
CA ALA A 129 -0.27 -10.34 8.47
C ALA A 129 0.59 -10.93 9.59
N ILE A 130 1.82 -11.31 9.24
CA ILE A 130 2.85 -11.66 10.21
C ILE A 130 3.95 -10.60 10.18
N ILE A 131 4.72 -10.51 11.25
CA ILE A 131 5.91 -9.64 11.27
C ILE A 131 7.00 -10.35 10.49
N PHE A 132 7.37 -9.77 9.34
CA PHE A 132 8.49 -10.28 8.55
C PHE A 132 9.82 -9.81 9.12
N ARG A 133 9.93 -8.50 9.41
CA ARG A 133 11.19 -7.93 9.89
C ARG A 133 10.95 -6.62 10.62
N GLU A 134 11.60 -6.46 11.78
CA GLU A 134 11.63 -5.18 12.47
C GLU A 134 12.91 -4.45 12.06
N ASN A 135 12.77 -3.24 11.55
CA ASN A 135 13.87 -2.41 11.11
C ASN A 135 14.16 -1.34 12.17
N VAL A 136 15.11 -0.45 11.90
CA VAL A 136 15.45 0.60 12.88
C VAL A 136 14.25 1.50 13.18
N GLU A 137 13.56 1.98 12.14
CA GLU A 137 12.46 2.90 12.31
C GLU A 137 11.11 2.38 11.79
N THR A 138 11.10 1.21 11.17
CA THR A 138 9.90 0.66 10.53
C THR A 138 9.73 -0.81 10.86
N VAL A 139 8.55 -1.34 10.50
CA VAL A 139 8.26 -2.77 10.58
C VAL A 139 7.69 -3.20 9.23
N ASN A 140 8.19 -4.32 8.72
CA ASN A 140 7.59 -4.97 7.57
C ASN A 140 6.62 -6.04 8.06
N TYR A 141 5.34 -5.86 7.79
CA TYR A 141 4.34 -6.92 7.95
C TYR A 141 4.14 -7.58 6.60
N GLU A 142 3.94 -8.88 6.60
CA GLU A 142 3.74 -9.61 5.35
C GLU A 142 2.42 -10.35 5.37
N TYR A 143 1.66 -10.20 4.28
CA TYR A 143 0.39 -10.87 4.09
C TYR A 143 0.59 -12.16 3.31
N ASN A 144 -0.01 -13.25 3.79
CA ASN A 144 0.00 -14.53 3.09
C ASN A 144 -1.14 -14.53 2.09
N THR A 145 -0.81 -14.59 0.81
CA THR A 145 -1.79 -14.51 -0.26
C THR A 145 -2.10 -15.86 -0.90
N LYS A 146 -1.56 -16.93 -0.37
CA LYS A 146 -1.81 -18.28 -0.92
C LYS A 146 -3.05 -18.92 -0.35
N THR A 147 -3.74 -18.20 0.49
CA THR A 147 -4.80 -18.77 1.31
C THR A 147 -6.13 -18.93 0.62
N GLY A 148 -6.38 -18.31 -0.44
CA GLY A 148 -7.65 -18.46 -1.13
C GLY A 148 -7.79 -19.77 -1.88
N ASP A 149 -6.83 -20.51 -1.80
CA ASP A 149 -6.68 -21.75 -2.53
C ASP A 149 -7.58 -22.82 -1.99
#